data_05390058276ec2bd4c4d4723378fec30
#
_entry.id   05390058276ec2bd4c4d4723378fec30
#
_cell.length_a   1.000
_cell.length_b   1.000
_cell.length_c   1.000
_cell.angle_alpha   90.00
_cell.angle_beta   90.00
_cell.angle_gamma   90.00
#
_symmetry.space_group_name_H-M   'P 1'
#
loop_
_entity.id
_entity.type
_entity.pdbx_description
1 polymer ?
#
loop_
_entity_poly.entity_id
_entity_poly.type
_entity_poly.pdbx_seq_one_letter_code
_entity_poly.pdbx_strand_id
1 'polypeptide(L)'
;SIYEKLLSEIQDPNVFKLWHGDTHLIADDKLNWKEECPTFNMIINKLKETFNMDVKATRFNWYKDTGDWKPYHHDAAAVDPRKAKIQNFTVGVSFGKEREASFQHAKTRTVVSIPQPNGQIYGFGKCVNINWRHGIPRIPDSEKEDKGRISIIALGYVKN
;
A
#
# COMPACT_ATOMS: atom_id res chain seq x y z
N SER A 1 18.16 1.27 -7.41
CA SER A 1 16.69 1.29 -7.59
C SER A 1 16.03 2.01 -6.41
N ILE A 2 14.81 2.47 -6.61
CA ILE A 2 14.04 3.12 -5.54
C ILE A 2 13.72 2.12 -4.43
N TYR A 3 13.43 0.86 -4.78
CA TYR A 3 13.22 -0.21 -3.81
C TYR A 3 14.40 -0.33 -2.83
N GLU A 4 15.59 -0.47 -3.36
CA GLU A 4 16.81 -0.59 -2.55
C GLU A 4 17.08 0.67 -1.74
N LYS A 5 16.85 1.84 -2.35
CA LYS A 5 17.07 3.13 -1.69
C LYS A 5 16.13 3.33 -0.50
N LEU A 6 14.86 2.98 -0.62
CA LEU A 6 13.90 3.04 0.47
C LEU A 6 14.34 2.16 1.65
N LEU A 7 14.78 0.94 1.38
CA LEU A 7 15.27 0.04 2.44
C LEU A 7 16.55 0.55 3.07
N SER A 8 17.45 1.16 2.29
CA SER A 8 18.71 1.70 2.82
C SER A 8 18.50 2.87 3.76
N GLU A 9 17.42 3.62 3.61
CA GLU A 9 17.10 4.77 4.45
C GLU A 9 16.44 4.38 5.77
N ILE A 10 15.91 3.16 5.88
CA ILE A 10 15.33 2.62 7.11
C ILE A 10 16.29 1.55 7.65
N GLN A 11 17.25 1.98 8.47
CA GLN A 11 18.32 1.09 8.94
C GLN A 11 17.92 0.24 10.14
N ASP A 12 17.01 0.73 10.99
CA ASP A 12 16.57 0.00 12.17
C ASP A 12 15.49 -1.02 11.78
N PRO A 13 15.77 -2.33 11.87
CA PRO A 13 14.79 -3.36 11.53
C PRO A 13 13.57 -3.37 12.44
N ASN A 14 13.67 -2.79 13.65
CA ASN A 14 12.56 -2.70 14.59
C ASN A 14 11.47 -1.70 14.14
N VAL A 15 11.72 -0.92 13.11
CA VAL A 15 10.71 -0.07 12.47
C VAL A 15 9.59 -0.91 11.86
N PHE A 16 9.92 -2.10 11.34
CA PHE A 16 8.96 -2.96 10.68
C PHE A 16 8.27 -3.90 11.66
N LYS A 17 6.96 -4.05 11.50
CA LYS A 17 6.13 -5.00 12.24
C LYS A 17 5.20 -5.74 11.28
N LEU A 18 4.75 -6.91 11.70
CA LEU A 18 3.80 -7.71 10.93
C LEU A 18 2.42 -7.04 10.89
N TRP A 19 1.79 -7.04 9.73
CA TRP A 19 0.43 -6.55 9.55
C TRP A 19 -0.53 -7.72 9.74
N HIS A 20 -1.39 -7.65 10.77
CA HIS A 20 -2.43 -8.65 11.07
C HIS A 20 -1.97 -10.11 10.90
N GLY A 21 -0.93 -10.51 11.62
CA GLY A 21 -0.35 -11.85 11.53
C GLY A 21 0.83 -11.93 10.55
N ASP A 22 1.08 -13.11 9.98
CA ASP A 22 2.27 -13.38 9.19
C ASP A 22 2.06 -13.14 7.69
N THR A 23 1.59 -11.95 7.32
CA THR A 23 1.28 -11.68 5.91
C THR A 23 2.36 -10.86 5.21
N HIS A 24 2.69 -9.71 5.73
CA HIS A 24 3.73 -8.81 5.23
C HIS A 24 4.11 -7.81 6.32
N LEU A 25 5.13 -7.01 6.08
CA LEU A 25 5.61 -6.01 7.03
C LEU A 25 5.08 -4.62 6.71
N ILE A 26 4.87 -3.83 7.75
CA ILE A 26 4.60 -2.39 7.61
C ILE A 26 5.59 -1.63 8.49
N ALA A 27 5.96 -0.43 8.05
CA ALA A 27 6.73 0.49 8.88
C ALA A 27 5.78 1.12 9.93
N ASP A 28 6.19 1.05 11.20
CA ASP A 28 5.35 1.52 12.31
C ASP A 28 5.30 3.05 12.33
N ASP A 29 4.12 3.62 12.09
CA ASP A 29 3.92 5.07 12.07
C ASP A 29 4.11 5.74 13.43
N LYS A 30 4.17 4.97 14.51
CA LYS A 30 4.46 5.48 15.86
C LYS A 30 5.94 5.81 16.07
N LEU A 31 6.82 5.37 15.16
CA LEU A 31 8.25 5.59 15.21
C LEU A 31 8.67 6.70 14.24
N ASN A 32 9.81 7.33 14.48
CA ASN A 32 10.25 8.53 13.73
C ASN A 32 11.06 8.21 12.46
N TRP A 33 10.80 7.07 11.82
CA TRP A 33 11.57 6.66 10.66
C TRP A 33 11.40 7.59 9.45
N LYS A 34 10.29 8.31 9.36
CA LYS A 34 10.00 9.22 8.23
C LYS A 34 11.00 10.37 8.14
N GLU A 35 11.51 10.84 9.29
CA GLU A 35 12.50 11.92 9.34
C GLU A 35 13.81 11.55 8.63
N GLU A 36 14.14 10.25 8.61
CA GLU A 36 15.37 9.74 8.00
C GLU A 36 15.16 9.09 6.63
N CYS A 37 13.96 9.23 6.08
CA CYS A 37 13.60 8.59 4.81
C CYS A 37 13.16 9.63 3.77
N PRO A 38 14.11 10.41 3.21
CA PRO A 38 13.78 11.47 2.25
C PRO A 38 13.14 10.94 0.97
N THR A 39 13.46 9.73 0.55
CA THR A 39 12.84 9.12 -0.64
C THR A 39 11.36 8.86 -0.42
N PHE A 40 10.96 8.34 0.75
CA PHE A 40 9.56 8.19 1.10
C PHE A 40 8.83 9.55 1.07
N ASN A 41 9.42 10.56 1.69
CA ASN A 41 8.80 11.89 1.74
C ASN A 41 8.66 12.52 0.35
N MET A 42 9.64 12.33 -0.51
CA MET A 42 9.57 12.78 -1.92
C MET A 42 8.42 12.09 -2.66
N ILE A 43 8.26 10.78 -2.48
CA ILE A 43 7.19 10.01 -3.12
C ILE A 43 5.82 10.50 -2.65
N ILE A 44 5.62 10.67 -1.35
CA ILE A 44 4.36 11.18 -0.80
C ILE A 44 4.06 12.58 -1.33
N ASN A 45 5.04 13.47 -1.38
CA ASN A 45 4.84 14.81 -1.92
C ASN A 45 4.46 14.78 -3.39
N LYS A 46 5.06 13.91 -4.18
CA LYS A 46 4.71 13.71 -5.59
C LYS A 46 3.27 13.22 -5.76
N LEU A 47 2.84 12.27 -4.96
CA LEU A 47 1.46 11.78 -4.99
C LEU A 47 0.48 12.90 -4.59
N LYS A 48 0.80 13.63 -3.53
CA LYS A 48 0.01 14.77 -3.07
C LYS A 48 -0.20 15.81 -4.17
N GLU A 49 0.86 16.19 -4.85
CA GLU A 49 0.82 17.20 -5.93
C GLU A 49 0.08 16.67 -7.16
N THR A 50 0.40 15.43 -7.58
CA THR A 50 -0.16 14.83 -8.79
C THR A 50 -1.68 14.71 -8.71
N PHE A 51 -2.21 14.34 -7.54
CA PHE A 51 -3.64 14.11 -7.35
C PHE A 51 -4.34 15.28 -6.67
N ASN A 52 -3.59 16.35 -6.35
CA ASN A 52 -4.12 17.50 -5.61
C ASN A 52 -4.90 17.04 -4.37
N MET A 53 -4.28 16.16 -3.58
CA MET A 53 -4.93 15.55 -2.42
C MET A 53 -4.38 16.09 -1.11
N ASP A 54 -5.26 16.13 -0.11
CA ASP A 54 -4.90 16.40 1.26
C ASP A 54 -4.59 15.06 1.94
N VAL A 55 -3.30 14.76 2.12
CA VAL A 55 -2.85 13.48 2.67
C VAL A 55 -3.12 13.46 4.18
N LYS A 56 -3.91 12.49 4.63
CA LYS A 56 -4.28 12.32 6.04
C LYS A 56 -3.55 11.15 6.71
N ALA A 57 -3.18 10.14 5.95
CA ALA A 57 -2.43 8.99 6.43
C ALA A 57 -1.55 8.44 5.33
N THR A 58 -0.50 7.74 5.72
CA THR A 58 0.39 7.06 4.79
C THR A 58 0.64 5.65 5.26
N ARG A 59 1.09 4.79 4.33
CA ARG A 59 1.46 3.42 4.65
C ARG A 59 2.68 3.02 3.84
N PHE A 60 3.66 2.43 4.52
CA PHE A 60 4.81 1.80 3.89
C PHE A 60 4.64 0.30 4.08
N ASN A 61 4.33 -0.44 3.01
CA ASN A 61 4.20 -1.90 3.02
C ASN A 61 5.44 -2.52 2.41
N TRP A 62 5.99 -3.53 3.08
CA TRP A 62 7.14 -4.27 2.59
C TRP A 62 6.83 -5.76 2.52
N TYR A 63 6.86 -6.28 1.30
CA TYR A 63 6.79 -7.70 0.99
C TYR A 63 8.23 -8.15 0.78
N LYS A 64 8.82 -8.82 1.78
CA LYS A 64 10.26 -9.18 1.77
C LYS A 64 10.62 -10.04 0.58
N ASP A 65 9.73 -10.96 0.24
CA ASP A 65 9.83 -11.85 -0.90
C ASP A 65 8.42 -12.17 -1.41
N THR A 66 8.30 -13.03 -2.41
CA THR A 66 7.00 -13.37 -2.97
C THR A 66 6.18 -14.32 -2.09
N GLY A 67 6.71 -14.75 -0.95
CA GLY A 67 5.96 -15.47 0.08
C GLY A 67 5.06 -14.57 0.92
N ASP A 68 5.36 -13.28 0.99
CA ASP A 68 4.51 -12.32 1.67
C ASP A 68 3.30 -11.96 0.79
N TRP A 69 2.19 -11.63 1.43
CA TRP A 69 0.91 -11.37 0.75
C TRP A 69 0.05 -10.47 1.63
N LYS A 70 -1.06 -9.98 1.09
CA LYS A 70 -2.01 -9.17 1.85
C LYS A 70 -3.43 -9.66 1.57
N PRO A 71 -4.18 -10.09 2.59
CA PRO A 71 -5.54 -10.57 2.39
C PRO A 71 -6.48 -9.45 1.92
N TYR A 72 -7.60 -9.83 1.34
CA TYR A 72 -8.65 -8.89 0.98
C TYR A 72 -9.15 -8.14 2.21
N HIS A 73 -9.21 -6.82 2.09
CA HIS A 73 -9.67 -5.94 3.17
C HIS A 73 -10.27 -4.66 2.60
N HIS A 74 -11.01 -3.94 3.42
CA HIS A 74 -11.40 -2.56 3.15
C HIS A 74 -10.40 -1.63 3.85
N ASP A 75 -10.15 -0.45 3.28
CA ASP A 75 -9.49 0.62 4.04
C ASP A 75 -10.47 1.12 5.11
N ALA A 76 -9.92 1.61 6.23
CA ALA A 76 -10.71 1.95 7.40
C ALA A 76 -11.83 2.96 7.13
N ALA A 77 -11.69 3.83 6.13
CA ALA A 77 -12.72 4.79 5.74
C ALA A 77 -14.03 4.14 5.27
N ALA A 78 -14.02 2.87 4.88
CA ALA A 78 -15.23 2.15 4.51
C ALA A 78 -16.12 1.80 5.72
N VAL A 79 -15.52 1.71 6.92
CA VAL A 79 -16.20 1.24 8.13
C VAL A 79 -16.15 2.23 9.30
N ASP A 80 -15.27 3.23 9.26
CA ASP A 80 -15.13 4.26 10.29
C ASP A 80 -15.63 5.60 9.76
N PRO A 81 -16.80 6.11 10.26
CA PRO A 81 -17.36 7.37 9.79
C PRO A 81 -16.45 8.58 10.00
N ARG A 82 -15.59 8.57 11.01
CA ARG A 82 -14.64 9.66 11.25
C ARG A 82 -13.58 9.73 10.17
N LYS A 83 -13.08 8.57 9.76
CA LYS A 83 -12.12 8.49 8.65
C LYS A 83 -12.78 8.75 7.30
N ALA A 84 -14.02 8.33 7.12
CA ALA A 84 -14.78 8.58 5.89
C ALA A 84 -14.92 10.09 5.58
N LYS A 85 -14.97 10.93 6.59
CA LYS A 85 -15.06 12.39 6.41
C LYS A 85 -13.80 13.02 5.83
N ILE A 86 -12.64 12.42 6.05
CA ILE A 86 -11.34 12.99 5.66
C ILE A 86 -10.58 12.14 4.65
N GLN A 87 -11.07 10.96 4.32
CA GLN A 87 -10.43 10.02 3.39
C GLN A 87 -11.46 9.51 2.38
N ASN A 88 -11.41 10.06 1.17
CA ASN A 88 -12.24 9.62 0.06
C ASN A 88 -11.40 9.08 -1.11
N PHE A 89 -10.09 9.00 -0.95
CA PHE A 89 -9.19 8.56 -2.02
C PHE A 89 -7.98 7.84 -1.44
N THR A 90 -7.64 6.72 -2.06
CA THR A 90 -6.44 5.94 -1.77
C THR A 90 -5.62 5.84 -3.03
N VAL A 91 -4.33 6.15 -2.95
CA VAL A 91 -3.40 6.02 -4.06
C VAL A 91 -2.11 5.38 -3.57
N GLY A 92 -1.57 4.46 -4.37
CA GLY A 92 -0.34 3.77 -4.06
C GLY A 92 0.60 3.69 -5.25
N VAL A 93 1.88 3.55 -4.97
CA VAL A 93 2.91 3.30 -5.96
C VAL A 93 3.78 2.14 -5.51
N SER A 94 4.12 1.26 -6.45
CA SER A 94 4.86 0.02 -6.19
C SER A 94 6.28 0.10 -6.71
N PHE A 95 7.21 -0.48 -5.96
CA PHE A 95 8.61 -0.59 -6.36
C PHE A 95 9.12 -2.02 -6.11
N GLY A 96 9.95 -2.51 -6.98
CA GLY A 96 10.54 -3.84 -6.88
C GLY A 96 9.78 -4.87 -7.71
N LYS A 97 9.61 -6.07 -7.16
CA LYS A 97 8.96 -7.19 -7.86
C LYS A 97 7.51 -6.87 -8.22
N GLU A 98 7.14 -7.15 -9.47
CA GLU A 98 5.75 -7.06 -9.90
C GLU A 98 4.86 -8.03 -9.12
N ARG A 99 3.78 -7.52 -8.59
CA ARG A 99 2.71 -8.31 -7.94
C ARG A 99 1.38 -7.83 -8.46
N GLU A 100 0.36 -8.65 -8.35
CA GLU A 100 -0.98 -8.23 -8.70
C GLU A 100 -1.66 -7.53 -7.53
N ALA A 101 -2.38 -6.45 -7.81
CA ALA A 101 -3.37 -5.89 -6.90
C ALA A 101 -4.72 -6.47 -7.30
N SER A 102 -5.36 -7.21 -6.40
CA SER A 102 -6.64 -7.85 -6.65
C SER A 102 -7.74 -7.14 -5.90
N PHE A 103 -8.89 -7.00 -6.57
CA PHE A 103 -10.10 -6.42 -6.02
C PHE A 103 -11.20 -7.48 -6.06
N GLN A 104 -11.82 -7.73 -4.92
CA GLN A 104 -12.94 -8.67 -4.80
C GLN A 104 -14.20 -7.91 -4.41
N HIS A 105 -15.25 -8.02 -5.21
CA HIS A 105 -16.54 -7.41 -4.89
C HIS A 105 -17.10 -8.02 -3.59
N ALA A 106 -17.50 -7.15 -2.66
CA ALA A 106 -17.91 -7.58 -1.32
C ALA A 106 -19.15 -8.49 -1.32
N LYS A 107 -20.03 -8.33 -2.29
CA LYS A 107 -21.27 -9.13 -2.38
C LYS A 107 -21.14 -10.30 -3.36
N THR A 108 -20.74 -10.01 -4.60
CA THR A 108 -20.71 -11.03 -5.68
C THR A 108 -19.46 -11.89 -5.65
N ARG A 109 -18.41 -11.44 -4.96
CA ARG A 109 -17.07 -12.06 -4.91
C ARG A 109 -16.38 -12.13 -6.26
N THR A 110 -16.84 -11.37 -7.23
CA THR A 110 -16.14 -11.18 -8.51
C THR A 110 -14.75 -10.60 -8.24
N VAL A 111 -13.73 -11.17 -8.88
CA VAL A 111 -12.33 -10.75 -8.69
C VAL A 111 -11.81 -10.08 -9.95
N VAL A 112 -11.17 -8.93 -9.78
CA VAL A 112 -10.43 -8.23 -10.84
C VAL A 112 -9.00 -8.05 -10.34
N SER A 113 -8.03 -8.50 -11.12
CA SER A 113 -6.61 -8.38 -10.78
C SER A 113 -5.89 -7.50 -11.79
N ILE A 114 -5.08 -6.57 -11.27
CA ILE A 114 -4.35 -5.60 -12.08
C ILE A 114 -2.86 -5.71 -11.74
N PRO A 115 -2.01 -6.01 -12.72
CA PRO A 115 -0.56 -6.07 -12.47
C PRO A 115 -0.01 -4.74 -11.97
N GLN A 116 0.88 -4.81 -10.99
CA GLN A 116 1.57 -3.68 -10.42
C GLN A 116 3.08 -3.84 -10.62
N PRO A 117 3.61 -3.50 -11.81
CA PRO A 117 5.05 -3.53 -12.04
C PRO A 117 5.74 -2.38 -11.30
N ASN A 118 7.06 -2.42 -11.25
CA ASN A 118 7.87 -1.37 -10.65
C ASN A 118 7.51 0.01 -11.20
N GLY A 119 7.18 0.94 -10.31
CA GLY A 119 6.80 2.30 -10.66
C GLY A 119 5.32 2.50 -10.98
N GLN A 120 4.51 1.45 -10.98
CA GLN A 120 3.09 1.55 -11.28
C GLN A 120 2.34 2.26 -10.17
N ILE A 121 1.48 3.19 -10.55
CA ILE A 121 0.55 3.89 -9.65
C ILE A 121 -0.85 3.32 -9.86
N TYR A 122 -1.57 3.09 -8.76
CA TYR A 122 -3.00 2.81 -8.82
C TYR A 122 -3.72 3.61 -7.73
N GLY A 123 -4.96 3.93 -7.99
CA GLY A 123 -5.76 4.65 -7.01
C GLY A 123 -7.22 4.29 -7.14
N PHE A 124 -7.97 4.49 -6.07
CA PHE A 124 -9.41 4.27 -6.07
C PHE A 124 -10.10 5.21 -5.09
N GLY A 125 -11.35 5.51 -5.41
CA GLY A 125 -12.17 6.40 -4.61
C GLY A 125 -13.03 5.67 -3.60
N LYS A 126 -13.91 6.45 -2.96
CA LYS A 126 -14.79 5.99 -1.88
C LYS A 126 -15.68 4.81 -2.29
N CYS A 127 -16.30 4.88 -3.47
CA CYS A 127 -17.23 3.84 -3.92
C CYS A 127 -16.55 2.49 -4.10
N VAL A 128 -15.34 2.48 -4.66
CA VAL A 128 -14.57 1.25 -4.81
C VAL A 128 -14.19 0.68 -3.44
N ASN A 129 -13.73 1.52 -2.51
CA ASN A 129 -13.37 1.05 -1.17
C ASN A 129 -14.56 0.45 -0.42
N ILE A 130 -15.77 1.00 -0.59
CA ILE A 130 -16.98 0.49 0.06
C ILE A 130 -17.44 -0.82 -0.55
N ASN A 131 -17.44 -0.93 -1.87
CA ASN A 131 -18.03 -2.07 -2.59
C ASN A 131 -17.05 -3.21 -2.85
N TRP A 132 -15.75 -2.95 -2.79
CA TRP A 132 -14.71 -3.91 -3.08
C TRP A 132 -13.72 -3.99 -1.92
N ARG A 133 -13.26 -5.22 -1.66
CA ARG A 133 -12.05 -5.44 -0.86
C ARG A 133 -10.87 -5.51 -1.80
N HIS A 134 -9.70 -5.20 -1.30
CA HIS A 134 -8.48 -5.27 -2.11
C HIS A 134 -7.37 -5.96 -1.34
N GLY A 135 -6.43 -6.55 -2.05
CA GLY A 135 -5.32 -7.26 -1.47
C GLY A 135 -4.25 -7.61 -2.50
N ILE A 136 -3.21 -8.27 -2.02
CA ILE A 136 -2.12 -8.80 -2.84
C ILE A 136 -2.16 -10.32 -2.68
N PRO A 137 -2.65 -11.05 -3.68
CA PRO A 137 -2.88 -12.48 -3.53
C PRO A 137 -1.57 -13.28 -3.38
N ARG A 138 -1.69 -14.42 -2.75
CA ARG A 138 -0.59 -15.37 -2.61
C ARG A 138 -0.10 -15.85 -3.96
N ILE A 139 1.19 -16.10 -4.04
CA ILE A 139 1.82 -16.73 -5.21
C ILE A 139 1.99 -18.22 -4.91
N PRO A 140 1.70 -19.12 -5.88
CA PRO A 140 1.92 -20.54 -5.70
C PRO A 140 3.37 -20.85 -5.29
N ASP A 141 3.56 -21.84 -4.44
CA ASP A 141 4.88 -22.21 -3.90
C ASP A 141 5.91 -22.50 -5.01
N SER A 142 5.46 -23.09 -6.11
CA SER A 142 6.30 -23.39 -7.28
C SER A 142 6.82 -22.16 -8.01
N GLU A 143 6.21 -20.99 -7.80
CA GLU A 143 6.55 -19.73 -8.47
C GLU A 143 7.18 -18.70 -7.54
N LYS A 144 7.47 -19.08 -6.29
CA LYS A 144 8.05 -18.16 -5.31
C LYS A 144 9.48 -17.76 -5.68
N GLU A 145 9.79 -16.48 -5.48
CA GLU A 145 11.09 -15.90 -5.72
C GLU A 145 11.54 -15.08 -4.50
N ASP A 146 12.85 -15.00 -4.30
CA ASP A 146 13.46 -14.16 -3.28
C ASP A 146 13.64 -12.74 -3.81
N LYS A 147 12.51 -12.11 -4.16
CA LYS A 147 12.45 -10.74 -4.68
C LYS A 147 11.36 -9.98 -3.94
N GLY A 148 11.72 -8.82 -3.42
CA GLY A 148 10.82 -8.02 -2.61
C GLY A 148 10.09 -6.93 -3.38
N ARG A 149 9.08 -6.39 -2.71
CA ARG A 149 8.27 -5.28 -3.21
C ARG A 149 7.96 -4.33 -2.07
N ILE A 150 8.00 -3.04 -2.36
CA ILE A 150 7.50 -1.99 -1.47
C ILE A 150 6.30 -1.33 -2.13
N SER A 151 5.26 -1.07 -1.34
CA SER A 151 4.12 -0.27 -1.75
C SER A 151 4.00 0.92 -0.81
N ILE A 152 4.06 2.12 -1.37
CA ILE A 152 3.85 3.37 -0.64
C ILE A 152 2.44 3.85 -0.93
N ILE A 153 1.65 4.06 0.13
CA ILE A 153 0.24 4.42 0.00
C ILE A 153 -0.02 5.75 0.71
N ALA A 154 -0.76 6.61 0.03
CA ALA A 154 -1.32 7.83 0.61
C ALA A 154 -2.84 7.70 0.66
N LEU A 155 -3.41 8.02 1.81
CA LEU A 155 -4.84 8.05 2.05
C LEU A 155 -5.23 9.48 2.44
N GLY A 156 -6.27 9.99 1.84
CA GLY A 156 -6.65 11.37 2.13
C GLY A 156 -7.89 11.82 1.37
N TYR A 157 -7.98 13.11 1.17
CA TYR A 157 -9.14 13.76 0.59
C TYR A 157 -8.79 14.45 -0.72
N VAL A 158 -9.60 14.21 -1.73
CA VAL A 158 -9.57 14.94 -2.99
C VAL A 158 -10.91 15.62 -3.19
N LYS A 159 -10.88 16.87 -3.65
CA LYS A 159 -12.09 17.60 -4.02
C LYS A 159 -12.57 17.15 -5.39
N ASN A 160 -13.85 17.03 -5.53
CA ASN A 160 -14.49 16.77 -6.83
C ASN A 160 -14.68 18.07 -7.61
#